data_e76b414f791fbc71cafb231d0ef4edc7
#
_entry.id   e76b414f791fbc71cafb231d0ef4edc7
#
_cell.length_a   1.000
_cell.length_b   1.000
_cell.length_c   1.000
_cell.angle_alpha   90.00
_cell.angle_beta   90.00
_cell.angle_gamma   90.00
#
_symmetry.space_group_name_H-M   'P 1'
#
loop_
_entity.id
_entity.type
_entity.pdbx_description
1 polymer ?
#
loop_
_entity_poly.entity_id
_entity_poly.type
_entity_poly.pdbx_seq_one_letter_code
_entity_poly.pdbx_strand_id
1 'polypeptide(L)'
;WEQLRAQRWRRAQELGLLPATAQIDAPHPSFRPWSAVSGDEQALYARSMEVHAGMIEAMDHHIGRFIAYLQSRGLAALRETLIESKVSYD
;
A
#
# COMPACT_ATOMS: atom_id res chain seq x y z
N TRP A 1 10.19 11.27 6.30
CA TRP A 1 9.43 10.03 6.45
C TRP A 1 8.28 10.17 7.45
N GLU A 2 8.51 10.69 8.62
CA GLU A 2 7.50 10.86 9.68
C GLU A 2 6.33 11.75 9.24
N GLN A 3 6.63 12.84 8.52
CA GLN A 3 5.60 13.73 7.98
C GLN A 3 4.72 13.01 6.94
N LEU A 4 5.33 12.24 6.06
CA LEU A 4 4.62 11.46 5.05
C LEU A 4 3.73 10.38 5.70
N ARG A 5 4.23 9.71 6.74
CA ARG A 5 3.48 8.73 7.53
C ARG A 5 2.24 9.37 8.15
N ALA A 6 2.40 10.53 8.78
CA ALA A 6 1.29 11.27 9.39
C ALA A 6 0.24 11.76 8.37
N GLN A 7 0.70 12.21 7.19
CA GLN A 7 -0.20 12.61 6.11
C GLN A 7 -1.02 11.43 5.58
N ARG A 8 -0.37 10.29 5.33
CA ARG A 8 -1.05 9.07 4.86
C ARG A 8 -2.04 8.54 5.87
N TRP A 9 -1.70 8.59 7.15
CA TRP A 9 -2.60 8.21 8.24
C TRP A 9 -3.88 9.06 8.23
N ARG A 10 -3.73 10.38 8.22
CA ARG A 10 -4.88 11.31 8.15
C ARG A 10 -5.72 11.04 6.91
N ARG A 11 -5.09 10.86 5.77
CA ARG A 11 -5.80 10.58 4.53
C ARG A 11 -6.58 9.26 4.58
N ALA A 12 -6.03 8.24 5.21
CA ALA A 12 -6.73 6.97 5.42
C ALA A 12 -7.96 7.12 6.32
N GLN A 13 -7.87 7.96 7.36
CA GLN A 13 -9.03 8.31 8.20
C GLN A 13 -10.10 9.10 7.44
N GLU A 14 -9.70 10.10 6.65
CA GLU A 14 -10.62 10.90 5.81
C GLU A 14 -11.37 10.02 4.79
N LEU A 15 -10.71 9.01 4.25
CA LEU A 15 -11.29 8.06 3.30
C LEU A 15 -12.13 6.96 3.97
N GLY A 16 -12.23 6.95 5.31
CA GLY A 16 -12.96 5.93 6.05
C GLY A 16 -12.29 4.55 6.09
N LEU A 17 -11.01 4.46 5.70
CA LEU A 17 -10.24 3.22 5.75
C LEU A 17 -9.78 2.87 7.17
N LEU A 18 -9.70 3.87 8.03
CA LEU A 18 -9.37 3.73 9.44
C LEU A 18 -10.43 4.43 10.30
N PRO A 19 -10.76 3.89 11.49
CA PRO A 19 -11.62 4.58 12.45
C PRO A 19 -11.05 5.96 12.83
N ALA A 20 -11.92 6.95 13.04
CA ALA A 20 -11.49 8.27 13.48
C ALA A 20 -10.78 8.23 14.86
N THR A 21 -11.07 7.20 15.67
CA THR A 21 -10.47 6.98 16.98
C THR A 21 -9.12 6.24 16.91
N ALA A 22 -8.74 5.71 15.74
CA ALA A 22 -7.47 5.03 15.58
C ALA A 22 -6.31 6.01 15.80
N GLN A 23 -5.31 5.57 16.55
CA GLN A 23 -4.09 6.33 16.79
C GLN A 23 -2.92 5.71 16.05
N ILE A 24 -2.00 6.57 15.61
CA ILE A 24 -0.78 6.12 14.97
C ILE A 24 0.21 5.63 16.05
N ASP A 25 0.60 4.38 15.97
CA ASP A 25 1.57 3.82 16.89
C ASP A 25 2.97 4.40 16.69
N ALA A 26 3.74 4.43 17.75
CA ALA A 26 5.16 4.74 17.66
C ALA A 26 5.88 3.69 16.80
N PRO A 27 6.91 4.07 16.03
CA PRO A 27 7.75 3.10 15.33
C PRO A 27 8.32 2.06 16.28
N HIS A 28 8.45 0.82 15.81
CA HIS A 28 9.06 -0.24 16.62
C HIS A 28 10.48 0.16 17.05
N PRO A 29 10.90 -0.10 18.30
CA PRO A 29 12.21 0.32 18.82
C PRO A 29 13.44 -0.17 18.03
N SER A 30 13.28 -1.25 17.25
CA SER A 30 14.35 -1.76 16.37
C SER A 30 14.62 -0.89 15.15
N PHE A 31 13.72 0.03 14.80
CA PHE A 31 13.92 0.94 13.69
C PHE A 31 14.65 2.20 14.13
N ARG A 32 15.78 2.48 13.48
CA ARG A 32 16.48 3.74 13.68
C ARG A 32 15.62 4.91 13.19
N PRO A 33 15.55 6.03 13.93
CA PRO A 33 14.93 7.24 13.42
C PRO A 33 15.59 7.68 12.11
N TRP A 34 14.81 8.20 11.17
CA TRP A 34 15.35 8.68 9.88
C TRP A 34 16.46 9.73 10.06
N SER A 35 16.33 10.60 11.06
CA SER A 35 17.32 11.60 11.43
C SER A 35 18.66 11.02 11.90
N ALA A 36 18.69 9.77 12.35
CA ALA A 36 19.90 9.08 12.81
C ALA A 36 20.60 8.29 11.68
N VAL A 37 20.02 8.28 10.49
CA VAL A 37 20.60 7.62 9.31
C VAL A 37 21.54 8.60 8.60
N SER A 38 22.73 8.14 8.17
CA SER A 38 23.68 8.99 7.44
C SER A 38 23.09 9.48 6.11
N GLY A 39 23.59 10.61 5.61
CA GLY A 39 23.12 11.18 4.34
C GLY A 39 23.25 10.23 3.15
N ASP A 40 24.33 9.47 3.08
CA ASP A 40 24.56 8.48 2.02
C ASP A 40 23.58 7.31 2.12
N GLU A 41 23.33 6.81 3.33
CA GLU A 41 22.32 5.78 3.56
C GLU A 41 20.91 6.29 3.27
N GLN A 42 20.61 7.55 3.61
CA GLN A 42 19.31 8.17 3.28
C GLN A 42 19.09 8.22 1.77
N ALA A 43 20.11 8.62 1.01
CA ALA A 43 20.05 8.66 -0.45
C ALA A 43 19.82 7.25 -1.04
N LEU A 44 20.54 6.25 -0.53
CA LEU A 44 20.39 4.85 -0.94
C LEU A 44 18.98 4.32 -0.66
N TYR A 45 18.47 4.55 0.56
CA TYR A 45 17.14 4.10 0.93
C TYR A 45 16.03 4.82 0.16
N ALA A 46 16.18 6.13 -0.07
CA ALA A 46 15.23 6.88 -0.90
C ALA A 46 15.19 6.33 -2.31
N ARG A 47 16.35 6.06 -2.92
CA ARG A 47 16.43 5.45 -4.25
C ARG A 47 15.84 4.04 -4.31
N SER A 48 16.09 3.23 -3.28
CA SER A 48 15.51 1.89 -3.16
C SER A 48 13.98 1.95 -3.09
N MET A 49 13.43 2.91 -2.36
CA MET A 49 11.98 3.12 -2.27
C MET A 49 11.37 3.62 -3.59
N GLU A 50 12.07 4.46 -4.35
CA GLU A 50 11.64 4.87 -5.69
C GLU A 50 11.51 3.66 -6.63
N VAL A 51 12.54 2.80 -6.65
CA VAL A 51 12.52 1.57 -7.47
C VAL A 51 11.40 0.64 -7.02
N HIS A 52 11.23 0.46 -5.72
CA HIS A 52 10.15 -0.37 -5.16
C HIS A 52 8.77 0.17 -5.53
N ALA A 53 8.55 1.48 -5.44
CA ALA A 53 7.30 2.11 -5.85
C ALA A 53 7.03 1.91 -7.35
N GLY A 54 8.04 2.02 -8.19
CA GLY A 54 7.93 1.74 -9.63
C GLY A 54 7.57 0.29 -9.93
N MET A 55 8.10 -0.66 -9.16
CA MET A 55 7.74 -2.09 -9.27
C MET A 55 6.28 -2.34 -8.89
N ILE A 56 5.79 -1.70 -7.82
CA ILE A 56 4.39 -1.79 -7.40
C ILE A 56 3.47 -1.19 -8.46
N GLU A 57 3.82 -0.03 -9.02
CA GLU A 57 3.07 0.61 -10.11
C GLU A 57 2.96 -0.30 -11.34
N ALA A 58 4.08 -0.91 -11.75
CA ALA A 58 4.09 -1.87 -12.87
C ALA A 58 3.20 -3.09 -12.57
N MET A 59 3.26 -3.63 -11.36
CA MET A 59 2.41 -4.74 -10.92
C MET A 59 0.93 -4.35 -10.99
N ASP A 60 0.56 -3.19 -10.47
CA ASP A 60 -0.82 -2.69 -10.50
C ASP A 60 -1.33 -2.53 -11.93
N HIS A 61 -0.50 -1.98 -12.82
CA HIS A 61 -0.81 -1.86 -14.25
C HIS A 61 -1.13 -3.23 -14.89
N HIS A 62 -0.30 -4.24 -14.63
CA HIS A 62 -0.51 -5.58 -15.17
C HIS A 62 -1.71 -6.31 -14.57
N ILE A 63 -2.00 -6.10 -13.29
CA ILE A 63 -3.24 -6.57 -12.65
C ILE A 63 -4.46 -5.93 -13.34
N GLY A 64 -4.41 -4.63 -13.60
CA GLY A 64 -5.47 -3.92 -14.33
C GLY A 64 -5.71 -4.51 -15.73
N ARG A 65 -4.65 -4.82 -16.47
CA ARG A 65 -4.75 -5.49 -17.78
C ARG A 65 -5.39 -6.88 -17.67
N PHE A 66 -5.02 -7.64 -16.67
CA PHE A 66 -5.59 -8.96 -16.41
C PHE A 66 -7.09 -8.87 -16.10
N ILE A 67 -7.49 -7.95 -15.25
CA ILE A 67 -8.91 -7.70 -14.94
C ILE A 67 -9.68 -7.29 -16.20
N ALA A 68 -9.12 -6.38 -17.01
CA ALA A 68 -9.74 -5.97 -18.27
C ALA A 68 -9.92 -7.17 -19.24
N TYR A 69 -8.93 -8.05 -19.32
CA TYR A 69 -9.02 -9.28 -20.09
C TYR A 69 -10.15 -10.18 -19.59
N LEU A 70 -10.27 -10.42 -18.30
CA LEU A 70 -11.35 -11.22 -17.73
C LEU A 70 -12.73 -10.61 -18.03
N GLN A 71 -12.84 -9.30 -17.93
CA GLN A 71 -14.09 -8.58 -18.29
C GLN A 71 -14.44 -8.76 -19.77
N SER A 72 -13.46 -8.64 -20.67
CA SER A 72 -13.66 -8.82 -22.11
C SER A 72 -14.11 -10.24 -22.48
N ARG A 73 -13.78 -11.22 -21.64
CA ARG A 73 -14.18 -12.63 -21.83
C ARG A 73 -15.48 -13.00 -21.12
N GLY A 74 -16.19 -12.03 -20.54
CA GLY A 74 -17.43 -12.27 -19.80
C GLY A 74 -17.23 -13.00 -18.46
N LEU A 75 -16.01 -13.00 -17.93
CA LEU A 75 -15.65 -13.69 -16.68
C LEU A 75 -15.70 -12.75 -15.46
N ALA A 76 -16.32 -11.57 -15.59
CA ALA A 76 -16.46 -10.59 -14.50
C ALA A 76 -17.22 -11.17 -13.29
N ALA A 77 -18.19 -12.05 -13.50
CA ALA A 77 -18.90 -12.73 -12.43
C ALA A 77 -17.99 -13.62 -11.56
N LEU A 78 -16.91 -14.15 -12.13
CA LEU A 78 -15.93 -14.96 -11.39
C LEU A 78 -15.19 -14.13 -10.33
N ARG A 79 -14.99 -12.85 -10.60
CA ARG A 79 -14.36 -11.92 -9.64
C ARG A 79 -15.22 -11.77 -8.38
N GLU A 80 -16.52 -11.57 -8.53
CA GLU A 80 -17.44 -11.44 -7.39
C GLU A 80 -17.51 -12.75 -6.60
N THR A 81 -17.60 -13.88 -7.27
CA THR A 81 -17.59 -15.21 -6.63
C THR A 81 -16.30 -15.45 -5.84
N LEU A 82 -15.13 -15.03 -6.34
CA LEU A 82 -13.85 -15.15 -5.64
C LEU A 82 -13.75 -14.22 -4.43
N ILE A 83 -14.32 -13.03 -4.52
CA ILE A 83 -14.37 -12.07 -3.39
C ILE A 83 -15.34 -12.58 -2.32
N GLU A 84 -16.53 -13.05 -2.70
CA GLU A 84 -17.52 -13.61 -1.78
C GLU A 84 -17.02 -14.89 -1.10
N SER A 85 -16.31 -15.77 -1.81
CA SER A 85 -15.71 -16.97 -1.22
C SER A 85 -14.65 -16.66 -0.19
N LYS A 86 -13.93 -15.54 -0.34
CA LYS A 86 -12.92 -15.09 0.61
C LYS A 86 -13.54 -14.49 1.88
N VAL A 87 -14.70 -13.87 1.79
CA VAL A 87 -15.44 -13.32 2.94
C VAL A 87 -16.11 -14.43 3.77
N SER A 88 -16.40 -15.59 3.18
CA SER A 88 -17.06 -16.69 3.91
C SER A 88 -16.09 -17.60 4.68
N TYR A 89 -14.80 -17.31 4.73
CA TYR A 89 -13.79 -18.03 5.53
C TYR A 89 -13.54 -17.40 6.92
N ASP A 90 -14.20 -16.33 7.24
CA ASP A 90 -14.25 -15.73 8.56
C ASP A 90 -15.52 -16.22 9.29
#